data_1928490f2f8a3604e3b166f9281f32f8
#
_entry.id   1928490f2f8a3604e3b166f9281f32f8
#
_cell.length_a   1.000
_cell.length_b   1.000
_cell.length_c   1.000
_cell.angle_alpha   90.00
_cell.angle_beta   90.00
_cell.angle_gamma   90.00
#
_symmetry.space_group_name_H-M   'P 1'
#
loop_
_entity.id
_entity.type
_entity.pdbx_description
1 polymer ?
#
loop_
_entity_poly.entity_id
_entity_poly.type
_entity_poly.pdbx_seq_one_letter_code
_entity_poly.pdbx_strand_id
1 'polypeptide(L)'
;MGRISKKRKEVLAKYDLTKPYTLVEACDLVKNVTTTKFDASVDISVRLGVDPRKANQMVRGTVALPHGTGKDVRVLVLCTPDKEAEAKAAGAEFVGLDDFIEKIKGGWTDIDVIITMPSVMGKVGALGRVLRPRGLMPNPKTGTVTMEVGRAVEEVKAGKIDFKVDKYGNIHTSIGKSSFEGGKIRDNAFELIQQLIKLKPSAAKGTYIKSIFISSTMSPSIQIDAKSVVAL
;
A
#
# COMPACT_ATOMS: atom_id res chain seq x y z
N MET A 1 -17.10 7.72 29.08
CA MET A 1 -16.08 6.88 28.38
C MET A 1 -16.60 5.45 28.31
N GLY A 2 -16.54 4.83 27.11
CA GLY A 2 -16.95 3.43 26.93
C GLY A 2 -16.04 2.47 27.71
N ARG A 3 -16.59 1.31 28.12
CA ARG A 3 -15.84 0.27 28.87
C ARG A 3 -14.76 -0.35 27.96
N ILE A 4 -13.50 -0.28 28.35
CA ILE A 4 -12.38 -0.91 27.64
C ILE A 4 -12.52 -2.43 27.75
N SER A 5 -12.44 -3.17 26.63
CA SER A 5 -12.52 -4.63 26.60
C SER A 5 -11.35 -5.28 27.38
N LYS A 6 -11.56 -6.51 27.88
CA LYS A 6 -10.50 -7.26 28.61
C LYS A 6 -9.25 -7.41 27.77
N LYS A 7 -9.38 -7.85 26.51
CA LYS A 7 -8.26 -7.99 25.57
C LYS A 7 -7.46 -6.70 25.39
N ARG A 8 -8.16 -5.56 25.25
CA ARG A 8 -7.48 -4.27 25.10
C ARG A 8 -6.73 -3.85 26.37
N LYS A 9 -7.24 -4.20 27.56
CA LYS A 9 -6.52 -3.95 28.82
C LYS A 9 -5.23 -4.77 28.92
N GLU A 10 -5.29 -6.05 28.57
CA GLU A 10 -4.11 -6.94 28.52
C GLU A 10 -3.04 -6.45 27.55
N VAL A 11 -3.47 -5.95 26.40
CA VAL A 11 -2.55 -5.36 25.41
C VAL A 11 -1.91 -4.08 25.90
N LEU A 12 -2.71 -3.17 26.48
CA LEU A 12 -2.22 -1.90 27.02
C LEU A 12 -1.26 -2.07 28.21
N ALA A 13 -1.29 -3.21 28.89
CA ALA A 13 -0.34 -3.54 29.94
C ALA A 13 1.04 -3.99 29.39
N LYS A 14 1.14 -4.33 28.10
CA LYS A 14 2.37 -4.85 27.50
C LYS A 14 3.34 -3.75 27.01
N TYR A 15 2.85 -2.54 26.79
CA TYR A 15 3.69 -1.43 26.32
C TYR A 15 3.07 -0.07 26.68
N ASP A 16 3.89 0.97 26.67
CA ASP A 16 3.48 2.35 26.95
C ASP A 16 3.07 3.06 25.65
N LEU A 17 1.81 3.54 25.58
CA LEU A 17 1.26 4.27 24.44
C LEU A 17 1.91 5.64 24.21
N THR A 18 2.50 6.24 25.22
CA THR A 18 3.05 7.61 25.17
C THR A 18 4.52 7.64 24.75
N LYS A 19 5.21 6.49 24.86
CA LYS A 19 6.62 6.39 24.53
C LYS A 19 6.81 6.14 23.04
N PRO A 20 7.66 6.93 22.33
CA PRO A 20 8.10 6.57 20.98
C PRO A 20 9.12 5.43 21.08
N TYR A 21 9.00 4.45 20.18
CA TYR A 21 9.86 3.27 20.09
C TYR A 21 10.77 3.37 18.86
N THR A 22 11.89 2.69 18.87
CA THR A 22 12.69 2.50 17.65
C THR A 22 11.92 1.64 16.63
N LEU A 23 12.29 1.73 15.36
CA LEU A 23 11.64 0.94 14.30
C LEU A 23 11.70 -0.57 14.57
N VAL A 24 12.85 -1.04 15.08
CA VAL A 24 13.07 -2.47 15.41
C VAL A 24 12.13 -2.90 16.54
N GLU A 25 12.15 -2.18 17.67
CA GLU A 25 11.29 -2.47 18.82
C GLU A 25 9.80 -2.42 18.46
N ALA A 26 9.40 -1.44 17.65
CA ALA A 26 8.01 -1.29 17.23
C ALA A 26 7.52 -2.46 16.37
N CYS A 27 8.35 -2.99 15.47
CA CYS A 27 8.02 -4.15 14.64
C CYS A 27 7.87 -5.43 15.46
N ASP A 28 8.70 -5.64 16.48
CA ASP A 28 8.58 -6.78 17.38
C ASP A 28 7.36 -6.64 18.31
N LEU A 29 7.11 -5.43 18.82
CA LEU A 29 5.97 -5.14 19.66
C LEU A 29 4.63 -5.35 18.93
N VAL A 30 4.51 -4.98 17.66
CA VAL A 30 3.28 -5.19 16.86
C VAL A 30 2.86 -6.65 16.88
N LYS A 31 3.79 -7.59 16.76
CA LYS A 31 3.48 -9.02 16.84
C LYS A 31 2.94 -9.42 18.22
N ASN A 32 3.58 -8.94 19.28
CA ASN A 32 3.21 -9.26 20.66
C ASN A 32 1.87 -8.64 21.08
N VAL A 33 1.48 -7.55 20.42
CA VAL A 33 0.25 -6.78 20.69
C VAL A 33 -0.94 -7.27 19.86
N THR A 34 -0.68 -8.03 18.80
CA THR A 34 -1.72 -8.62 17.95
C THR A 34 -2.56 -9.63 18.72
N THR A 35 -3.88 -9.41 18.76
CA THR A 35 -4.85 -10.25 19.52
C THR A 35 -5.79 -11.04 18.63
N THR A 36 -5.67 -10.92 17.33
CA THR A 36 -6.52 -11.59 16.35
C THR A 36 -6.13 -13.07 16.22
N LYS A 37 -7.12 -13.92 15.89
CA LYS A 37 -6.90 -15.36 15.62
C LYS A 37 -6.57 -15.63 14.14
N PHE A 38 -6.73 -14.64 13.29
CA PHE A 38 -6.41 -14.70 11.86
C PHE A 38 -5.11 -13.95 11.59
N ASP A 39 -4.50 -14.19 10.44
CA ASP A 39 -3.29 -13.50 10.02
C ASP A 39 -3.60 -12.04 9.67
N ALA A 40 -3.38 -11.16 10.67
CA ALA A 40 -3.72 -9.75 10.61
C ALA A 40 -2.76 -8.99 9.68
N SER A 41 -3.28 -8.03 8.94
CA SER A 41 -2.42 -7.08 8.21
C SER A 41 -1.72 -6.15 9.19
N VAL A 42 -0.47 -5.84 8.89
CA VAL A 42 0.31 -4.82 9.59
C VAL A 42 0.35 -3.58 8.72
N ASP A 43 -0.20 -2.49 9.24
CA ASP A 43 -0.35 -1.23 8.54
C ASP A 43 0.54 -0.17 9.17
N ILE A 44 1.13 0.67 8.33
CA ILE A 44 1.88 1.85 8.73
C ILE A 44 1.10 3.11 8.36
N SER A 45 1.10 4.06 9.28
CA SER A 45 0.47 5.36 9.10
C SER A 45 1.52 6.45 9.31
N VAL A 46 1.78 7.24 8.28
CA VAL A 46 2.78 8.31 8.30
C VAL A 46 2.11 9.65 8.12
N ARG A 47 2.27 10.54 9.08
CA ARG A 47 1.79 11.92 8.98
C ARG A 47 2.87 12.81 8.40
N LEU A 48 2.57 13.40 7.23
CA LEU A 48 3.47 14.31 6.54
C LEU A 48 3.16 15.77 6.85
N GLY A 49 4.18 16.62 6.75
CA GLY A 49 4.07 18.08 6.86
C GLY A 49 3.74 18.74 5.52
N VAL A 50 2.74 18.21 4.79
CA VAL A 50 2.29 18.73 3.50
C VAL A 50 0.85 19.21 3.57
N ASP A 51 0.47 20.13 2.69
CA ASP A 51 -0.91 20.55 2.47
C ASP A 51 -1.46 19.87 1.20
N PRO A 52 -2.27 18.79 1.34
CA PRO A 52 -2.77 18.02 0.19
C PRO A 52 -3.79 18.78 -0.67
N ARG A 53 -4.24 19.95 -0.23
CA ARG A 53 -5.12 20.86 -1.03
C ARG A 53 -4.35 21.51 -2.16
N LYS A 54 -3.02 21.62 -2.01
CA LYS A 54 -2.14 22.21 -3.02
C LYS A 54 -1.61 21.12 -3.93
N ALA A 55 -1.84 21.25 -5.23
CA ALA A 55 -1.43 20.25 -6.23
C ALA A 55 0.08 19.96 -6.22
N ASN A 56 0.91 20.99 -5.91
CA ASN A 56 2.38 20.89 -5.82
C ASN A 56 2.88 20.23 -4.51
N GLN A 57 1.99 19.96 -3.55
CA GLN A 57 2.33 19.28 -2.29
C GLN A 57 1.65 17.90 -2.19
N MET A 58 0.97 17.46 -3.22
CA MET A 58 0.34 16.14 -3.24
C MET A 58 1.38 15.05 -3.45
N VAL A 59 1.62 14.25 -2.41
CA VAL A 59 2.53 13.10 -2.47
C VAL A 59 1.76 11.87 -2.91
N ARG A 60 2.22 11.25 -3.98
CA ARG A 60 1.72 9.98 -4.50
C ARG A 60 2.87 9.24 -5.16
N GLY A 61 2.94 7.94 -4.96
CA GLY A 61 3.98 7.11 -5.55
C GLY A 61 3.71 5.63 -5.39
N THR A 62 4.69 4.86 -5.74
CA THR A 62 4.73 3.41 -5.56
C THR A 62 6.02 3.03 -4.86
N VAL A 63 5.99 1.92 -4.15
CA VAL A 63 7.16 1.30 -3.55
C VAL A 63 7.09 -0.20 -3.78
N ALA A 64 8.22 -0.81 -4.12
CA ALA A 64 8.36 -2.25 -4.15
C ALA A 64 8.87 -2.71 -2.78
N LEU A 65 8.06 -3.49 -2.08
CA LEU A 65 8.43 -4.03 -0.78
C LEU A 65 9.34 -5.25 -0.96
N PRO A 66 10.52 -5.31 -0.33
CA PRO A 66 11.47 -6.41 -0.53
C PRO A 66 10.90 -7.78 -0.13
N HIS A 67 9.98 -7.82 0.83
CA HIS A 67 9.34 -9.06 1.29
C HIS A 67 7.87 -9.18 0.89
N GLY A 68 7.39 -8.29 -0.01
CA GLY A 68 5.99 -8.24 -0.41
C GLY A 68 5.05 -7.87 0.72
N THR A 69 3.74 -7.95 0.45
CA THR A 69 2.68 -7.68 1.44
C THR A 69 2.12 -8.94 2.11
N GLY A 70 2.47 -10.14 1.62
CA GLY A 70 1.88 -11.41 2.06
C GLY A 70 0.41 -11.59 1.64
N LYS A 71 -0.05 -10.84 0.65
CA LYS A 71 -1.36 -10.99 0.04
C LYS A 71 -1.20 -11.51 -1.39
N ASP A 72 -1.93 -12.56 -1.74
CA ASP A 72 -2.05 -12.99 -3.12
C ASP A 72 -2.90 -11.98 -3.90
N VAL A 73 -2.27 -11.32 -4.87
CA VAL A 73 -2.89 -10.24 -5.65
C VAL A 73 -3.39 -10.79 -6.97
N ARG A 74 -4.69 -10.71 -7.21
CA ARG A 74 -5.31 -11.11 -8.48
C ARG A 74 -5.15 -9.99 -9.50
N VAL A 75 -4.37 -10.26 -10.53
CA VAL A 75 -4.01 -9.29 -11.56
C VAL A 75 -4.81 -9.53 -12.82
N LEU A 76 -5.52 -8.50 -13.28
CA LEU A 76 -6.13 -8.44 -14.61
C LEU A 76 -5.25 -7.61 -15.54
N VAL A 77 -4.93 -8.17 -16.68
CA VAL A 77 -4.19 -7.46 -17.74
C VAL A 77 -5.12 -7.19 -18.92
N LEU A 78 -5.29 -5.90 -19.23
CA LEU A 78 -6.02 -5.45 -20.41
C LEU A 78 -5.03 -5.05 -21.49
N CYS A 79 -4.78 -5.94 -22.45
CA CYS A 79 -3.81 -5.75 -23.51
C CYS A 79 -4.33 -6.17 -24.89
N THR A 80 -3.56 -5.86 -25.92
CA THR A 80 -3.78 -6.38 -27.27
C THR A 80 -3.39 -7.87 -27.35
N PRO A 81 -3.91 -8.65 -28.31
CA PRO A 81 -3.61 -10.08 -28.45
C PRO A 81 -2.11 -10.40 -28.51
N ASP A 82 -1.33 -9.50 -29.10
CA ASP A 82 0.13 -9.66 -29.24
C ASP A 82 0.87 -9.77 -27.88
N LYS A 83 0.31 -9.15 -26.82
CA LYS A 83 0.90 -9.11 -25.48
C LYS A 83 0.27 -10.09 -24.49
N GLU A 84 -0.74 -10.84 -24.90
CA GLU A 84 -1.40 -11.80 -24.02
C GLU A 84 -0.48 -12.93 -23.55
N ALA A 85 0.35 -13.44 -24.47
CA ALA A 85 1.28 -14.51 -24.15
C ALA A 85 2.32 -14.06 -23.09
N GLU A 86 2.84 -12.83 -23.21
CA GLU A 86 3.76 -12.23 -22.25
C GLU A 86 3.10 -12.06 -20.87
N ALA A 87 1.86 -11.56 -20.82
CA ALA A 87 1.11 -11.37 -19.58
C ALA A 87 0.82 -12.70 -18.86
N LYS A 88 0.45 -13.74 -19.62
CA LYS A 88 0.20 -15.09 -19.08
C LYS A 88 1.50 -15.72 -18.54
N ALA A 89 2.61 -15.56 -19.27
CA ALA A 89 3.92 -16.06 -18.85
C ALA A 89 4.41 -15.40 -17.55
N ALA A 90 4.12 -14.09 -17.36
CA ALA A 90 4.41 -13.35 -16.13
C ALA A 90 3.47 -13.73 -14.97
N GLY A 91 2.46 -14.58 -15.18
CA GLY A 91 1.59 -15.13 -14.16
C GLY A 91 0.33 -14.31 -13.88
N ALA A 92 -0.16 -13.48 -14.81
CA ALA A 92 -1.45 -12.82 -14.64
C ALA A 92 -2.60 -13.85 -14.64
N GLU A 93 -3.54 -13.73 -13.69
CA GLU A 93 -4.70 -14.63 -13.58
C GLU A 93 -5.71 -14.39 -14.71
N PHE A 94 -5.89 -13.15 -15.05
CA PHE A 94 -6.86 -12.74 -16.08
C PHE A 94 -6.17 -11.91 -17.14
N VAL A 95 -6.27 -12.33 -18.40
CA VAL A 95 -5.68 -11.64 -19.55
C VAL A 95 -6.67 -11.59 -20.69
N GLY A 96 -6.88 -10.42 -21.27
CA GLY A 96 -7.79 -10.22 -22.40
C GLY A 96 -8.21 -8.78 -22.54
N LEU A 97 -9.17 -8.48 -23.40
CA LEU A 97 -9.61 -7.10 -23.63
C LEU A 97 -11.13 -6.96 -23.55
N ASP A 98 -11.83 -7.23 -24.68
CA ASP A 98 -13.24 -6.87 -24.82
C ASP A 98 -14.14 -7.71 -23.90
N ASP A 99 -13.84 -8.99 -23.71
CA ASP A 99 -14.55 -9.90 -22.80
C ASP A 99 -14.57 -9.40 -21.35
N PHE A 100 -13.40 -8.92 -20.87
CA PHE A 100 -13.28 -8.39 -19.51
C PHE A 100 -13.89 -7.00 -19.39
N ILE A 101 -13.87 -6.19 -20.43
CA ILE A 101 -14.57 -4.90 -20.47
C ILE A 101 -16.07 -5.10 -20.28
N GLU A 102 -16.66 -6.10 -20.94
CA GLU A 102 -18.08 -6.44 -20.79
C GLU A 102 -18.40 -6.98 -19.40
N LYS A 103 -17.58 -7.89 -18.87
CA LYS A 103 -17.73 -8.40 -17.50
C LYS A 103 -17.68 -7.28 -16.45
N ILE A 104 -16.74 -6.33 -16.58
CA ILE A 104 -16.62 -5.18 -15.67
C ILE A 104 -17.84 -4.26 -15.81
N LYS A 105 -18.36 -4.02 -17.02
CA LYS A 105 -19.62 -3.28 -17.22
C LYS A 105 -20.80 -3.97 -16.52
N GLY A 106 -20.82 -5.30 -16.51
CA GLY A 106 -21.79 -6.12 -15.78
C GLY A 106 -21.60 -6.12 -14.26
N GLY A 107 -20.59 -5.42 -13.74
CA GLY A 107 -20.32 -5.29 -12.29
C GLY A 107 -19.30 -6.26 -11.73
N TRP A 108 -18.67 -7.12 -12.53
CA TRP A 108 -17.60 -7.99 -12.07
C TRP A 108 -16.36 -7.18 -11.69
N THR A 109 -15.89 -7.36 -10.48
CA THR A 109 -14.74 -6.63 -9.93
C THR A 109 -13.93 -7.49 -8.96
N ASP A 110 -13.92 -8.80 -9.19
CA ASP A 110 -13.20 -9.76 -8.34
C ASP A 110 -11.70 -9.82 -8.69
N ILE A 111 -11.08 -8.66 -8.69
CA ILE A 111 -9.69 -8.37 -9.04
C ILE A 111 -9.12 -7.36 -8.07
N ASP A 112 -7.81 -7.40 -7.84
CA ASP A 112 -7.13 -6.48 -6.92
C ASP A 112 -6.36 -5.40 -7.67
N VAL A 113 -5.77 -5.72 -8.83
CA VAL A 113 -5.02 -4.75 -9.66
C VAL A 113 -5.34 -4.95 -11.13
N ILE A 114 -5.48 -3.83 -11.85
CA ILE A 114 -5.63 -3.80 -13.31
C ILE A 114 -4.40 -3.17 -13.93
N ILE A 115 -3.75 -3.90 -14.83
CA ILE A 115 -2.64 -3.40 -15.66
C ILE A 115 -3.17 -3.24 -17.09
N THR A 116 -2.79 -2.15 -17.74
CA THR A 116 -3.25 -1.88 -19.12
C THR A 116 -2.15 -1.24 -19.96
N MET A 117 -2.32 -1.34 -21.26
CA MET A 117 -1.47 -0.63 -22.22
C MET A 117 -2.05 0.77 -22.52
N PRO A 118 -1.20 1.77 -22.82
CA PRO A 118 -1.66 3.10 -23.20
C PRO A 118 -2.63 3.11 -24.38
N SER A 119 -2.43 2.23 -25.37
CA SER A 119 -3.27 2.08 -26.56
C SER A 119 -4.72 1.67 -26.22
N VAL A 120 -4.90 0.89 -25.15
CA VAL A 120 -6.20 0.36 -24.74
C VAL A 120 -6.90 1.29 -23.72
N MET A 121 -6.18 2.26 -23.18
CA MET A 121 -6.68 3.12 -22.09
C MET A 121 -7.95 3.90 -22.49
N GLY A 122 -8.16 4.20 -23.76
CA GLY A 122 -9.39 4.82 -24.26
C GLY A 122 -10.65 3.97 -23.99
N LYS A 123 -10.57 2.66 -24.22
CA LYS A 123 -11.65 1.70 -23.93
C LYS A 123 -11.87 1.55 -22.41
N VAL A 124 -10.78 1.46 -21.65
CA VAL A 124 -10.81 1.32 -20.18
C VAL A 124 -11.34 2.59 -19.49
N GLY A 125 -11.12 3.76 -20.09
CA GLY A 125 -11.65 5.05 -19.61
C GLY A 125 -13.17 5.06 -19.45
N ALA A 126 -13.90 4.37 -20.32
CA ALA A 126 -15.34 4.23 -20.25
C ALA A 126 -15.83 3.47 -18.98
N LEU A 127 -14.96 2.63 -18.39
CA LEU A 127 -15.24 1.87 -17.16
C LEU A 127 -15.00 2.68 -15.89
N GLY A 128 -14.57 3.94 -16.01
CA GLY A 128 -14.20 4.78 -14.87
C GLY A 128 -15.28 4.93 -13.80
N ARG A 129 -16.57 4.83 -14.16
CA ARG A 129 -17.68 4.87 -13.19
C ARG A 129 -17.67 3.67 -12.23
N VAL A 130 -17.23 2.50 -12.70
CA VAL A 130 -17.17 1.26 -11.91
C VAL A 130 -15.84 1.13 -11.19
N LEU A 131 -14.72 1.42 -11.87
CA LEU A 131 -13.37 1.17 -11.38
C LEU A 131 -12.86 2.24 -10.39
N ARG A 132 -13.20 3.53 -10.60
CA ARG A 132 -12.70 4.61 -9.74
C ARG A 132 -13.15 4.53 -8.28
N PRO A 133 -14.43 4.24 -7.96
CA PRO A 133 -14.87 4.13 -6.57
C PRO A 133 -14.18 3.00 -5.82
N ARG A 134 -13.73 1.96 -6.53
CA ARG A 134 -13.06 0.77 -5.97
C ARG A 134 -11.53 0.89 -5.97
N GLY A 135 -10.97 1.99 -6.48
CA GLY A 135 -9.53 2.17 -6.58
C GLY A 135 -8.83 1.33 -7.65
N LEU A 136 -9.58 0.63 -8.50
CA LEU A 136 -9.06 -0.29 -9.53
C LEU A 136 -8.66 0.41 -10.84
N MET A 137 -8.87 1.71 -10.96
CA MET A 137 -8.59 2.44 -12.19
C MET A 137 -7.08 2.53 -12.47
N PRO A 138 -6.58 1.99 -13.60
CA PRO A 138 -5.18 2.07 -13.97
C PRO A 138 -4.68 3.51 -14.06
N ASN A 139 -3.43 3.75 -13.65
CA ASN A 139 -2.84 5.07 -13.63
C ASN A 139 -1.35 5.02 -14.06
N PRO A 140 -0.91 5.87 -15.00
CA PRO A 140 0.50 5.94 -15.39
C PRO A 140 1.45 6.25 -14.22
N LYS A 141 1.02 7.07 -13.26
CA LYS A 141 1.84 7.43 -12.09
C LYS A 141 2.11 6.27 -11.13
N THR A 142 1.29 5.23 -11.17
CA THR A 142 1.48 4.00 -10.36
C THR A 142 2.10 2.87 -11.17
N GLY A 143 2.48 3.14 -12.44
CA GLY A 143 3.09 2.15 -13.32
C GLY A 143 2.14 1.04 -13.77
N THR A 144 0.82 1.19 -13.54
CA THR A 144 -0.20 0.23 -14.00
C THR A 144 -0.65 0.48 -15.43
N VAL A 145 -0.14 1.53 -16.09
CA VAL A 145 -0.29 1.80 -17.52
C VAL A 145 1.09 1.79 -18.15
N THR A 146 1.44 0.70 -18.82
CA THR A 146 2.79 0.49 -19.37
C THR A 146 2.75 -0.33 -20.65
N MET A 147 3.79 -0.24 -21.45
CA MET A 147 4.03 -1.10 -22.63
C MET A 147 4.70 -2.42 -22.25
N GLU A 148 5.43 -2.45 -21.12
CA GLU A 148 6.12 -3.63 -20.58
C GLU A 148 5.19 -4.34 -19.59
N VAL A 149 4.23 -5.07 -20.13
CA VAL A 149 3.14 -5.68 -19.34
C VAL A 149 3.68 -6.80 -18.43
N GLY A 150 4.58 -7.65 -18.94
CA GLY A 150 5.16 -8.77 -18.18
C GLY A 150 5.87 -8.29 -16.93
N ARG A 151 6.77 -7.33 -17.07
CA ARG A 151 7.50 -6.73 -15.95
C ARG A 151 6.57 -6.08 -14.92
N ALA A 152 5.52 -5.39 -15.38
CA ALA A 152 4.56 -4.77 -14.45
C ALA A 152 3.79 -5.81 -13.63
N VAL A 153 3.43 -6.96 -14.23
CA VAL A 153 2.80 -8.07 -13.51
C VAL A 153 3.74 -8.66 -12.47
N GLU A 154 5.01 -8.90 -12.82
CA GLU A 154 6.02 -9.40 -11.89
C GLU A 154 6.23 -8.44 -10.71
N GLU A 155 6.37 -7.14 -10.97
CA GLU A 155 6.53 -6.12 -9.93
C GLU A 155 5.33 -6.07 -8.97
N VAL A 156 4.10 -6.15 -9.48
CA VAL A 156 2.88 -6.17 -8.65
C VAL A 156 2.83 -7.44 -7.81
N LYS A 157 3.16 -8.59 -8.37
CA LYS A 157 3.22 -9.86 -7.64
C LYS A 157 4.36 -9.93 -6.62
N ALA A 158 5.48 -9.26 -6.92
CA ALA A 158 6.59 -9.11 -5.97
C ALA A 158 6.25 -8.21 -4.77
N GLY A 159 5.09 -7.52 -4.79
CA GLY A 159 4.64 -6.69 -3.66
C GLY A 159 4.82 -5.19 -3.89
N LYS A 160 4.74 -4.73 -5.12
CA LYS A 160 4.64 -3.30 -5.41
C LYS A 160 3.28 -2.78 -4.95
N ILE A 161 3.31 -1.79 -4.05
CA ILE A 161 2.14 -1.10 -3.52
C ILE A 161 2.11 0.34 -3.98
N ASP A 162 0.93 0.90 -4.11
CA ASP A 162 0.75 2.33 -4.32
C ASP A 162 0.33 3.03 -3.03
N PHE A 163 0.71 4.29 -2.90
CA PHE A 163 0.31 5.13 -1.79
C PHE A 163 -0.04 6.54 -2.27
N LYS A 164 -0.92 7.15 -1.54
CA LYS A 164 -1.37 8.52 -1.78
C LYS A 164 -1.66 9.20 -0.46
N VAL A 165 -1.27 10.47 -0.35
CA VAL A 165 -1.62 11.31 0.79
C VAL A 165 -3.14 11.55 0.84
N ASP A 166 -3.72 11.45 2.04
CA ASP A 166 -5.13 11.76 2.31
C ASP A 166 -5.36 13.29 2.43
N LYS A 167 -6.61 13.70 2.74
CA LYS A 167 -6.98 15.12 2.90
C LYS A 167 -6.33 15.80 4.11
N TYR A 168 -5.78 15.03 5.05
CA TYR A 168 -5.18 15.51 6.30
C TYR A 168 -3.65 15.43 6.31
N GLY A 169 -3.04 14.99 5.20
CA GLY A 169 -1.60 14.84 5.08
C GLY A 169 -1.06 13.51 5.60
N ASN A 170 -1.92 12.49 5.75
CA ASN A 170 -1.50 11.16 6.17
C ASN A 170 -1.40 10.21 4.99
N ILE A 171 -0.51 9.25 5.11
CA ILE A 171 -0.40 8.08 4.22
C ILE A 171 -0.66 6.84 5.06
N HIS A 172 -1.53 5.98 4.56
CA HIS A 172 -1.89 4.70 5.18
C HIS A 172 -1.58 3.59 4.17
N THR A 173 -0.82 2.58 4.60
CA THR A 173 -0.34 1.53 3.70
C THR A 173 -0.10 0.25 4.50
N SER A 174 -0.48 -0.89 3.93
CA SER A 174 -0.15 -2.20 4.49
C SER A 174 1.27 -2.60 4.09
N ILE A 175 2.09 -2.99 5.07
CA ILE A 175 3.51 -3.35 4.89
C ILE A 175 3.79 -4.84 5.11
N GLY A 176 2.78 -5.62 5.48
CA GLY A 176 2.95 -7.06 5.67
C GLY A 176 1.83 -7.69 6.47
N LYS A 177 2.10 -8.88 6.97
CA LYS A 177 1.21 -9.70 7.79
C LYS A 177 1.81 -9.96 9.17
N SER A 178 0.96 -10.27 10.15
CA SER A 178 1.40 -10.62 11.51
C SER A 178 2.22 -11.93 11.56
N SER A 179 2.06 -12.78 10.55
CA SER A 179 2.87 -14.00 10.35
C SER A 179 4.32 -13.70 9.95
N PHE A 180 4.60 -12.50 9.42
CA PHE A 180 5.96 -12.13 9.04
C PHE A 180 6.87 -12.01 10.26
N GLU A 181 8.16 -12.28 10.07
CA GLU A 181 9.19 -11.97 11.05
C GLU A 181 9.34 -10.47 11.26
N GLY A 182 9.68 -10.03 12.47
CA GLY A 182 9.88 -8.61 12.79
C GLY A 182 10.88 -7.92 11.85
N GLY A 183 11.94 -8.64 11.46
CA GLY A 183 12.93 -8.16 10.49
C GLY A 183 12.33 -7.83 9.12
N LYS A 184 11.45 -8.69 8.59
CA LYS A 184 10.79 -8.48 7.29
C LYS A 184 9.84 -7.27 7.32
N ILE A 185 9.11 -7.09 8.43
CA ILE A 185 8.23 -5.93 8.63
C ILE A 185 9.07 -4.65 8.71
N ARG A 186 10.20 -4.70 9.41
CA ARG A 186 11.16 -3.60 9.53
C ARG A 186 11.69 -3.16 8.16
N ASP A 187 12.16 -4.11 7.36
CA ASP A 187 12.76 -3.83 6.06
C ASP A 187 11.72 -3.22 5.09
N ASN A 188 10.50 -3.75 5.09
CA ASN A 188 9.39 -3.19 4.33
C ASN A 188 9.02 -1.77 4.80
N ALA A 189 8.96 -1.53 6.13
CA ALA A 189 8.68 -0.22 6.68
C ALA A 189 9.79 0.80 6.34
N PHE A 190 11.04 0.37 6.43
CA PHE A 190 12.20 1.19 6.11
C PHE A 190 12.19 1.63 4.65
N GLU A 191 12.00 0.70 3.70
CA GLU A 191 11.94 1.01 2.26
C GLU A 191 10.80 2.00 1.94
N LEU A 192 9.63 1.80 2.55
CA LEU A 192 8.52 2.75 2.40
C LEU A 192 8.91 4.16 2.88
N ILE A 193 9.51 4.27 4.06
CA ILE A 193 9.90 5.57 4.63
C ILE A 193 10.99 6.25 3.79
N GLN A 194 11.98 5.50 3.33
CA GLN A 194 13.01 5.99 2.42
C GLN A 194 12.41 6.52 1.12
N GLN A 195 11.45 5.80 0.56
CA GLN A 195 10.76 6.25 -0.66
C GLN A 195 9.93 7.52 -0.41
N LEU A 196 9.29 7.64 0.75
CA LEU A 196 8.60 8.86 1.14
C LEU A 196 9.55 10.07 1.24
N ILE A 197 10.74 9.87 1.81
CA ILE A 197 11.77 10.91 1.92
C ILE A 197 12.25 11.35 0.53
N LYS A 198 12.48 10.41 -0.39
CA LYS A 198 12.87 10.70 -1.79
C LYS A 198 11.81 11.52 -2.53
N LEU A 199 10.53 11.27 -2.23
CA LEU A 199 9.39 11.96 -2.87
C LEU A 199 8.99 13.27 -2.18
N LYS A 200 9.81 13.80 -1.26
CA LYS A 200 9.54 15.08 -0.59
C LYS A 200 9.38 16.20 -1.61
N PRO A 201 8.22 16.89 -1.67
CA PRO A 201 8.05 18.03 -2.56
C PRO A 201 8.95 19.19 -2.16
N SER A 202 9.52 19.90 -3.12
CA SER A 202 10.32 21.12 -2.88
C SER A 202 9.53 22.23 -2.18
N ALA A 203 8.21 22.25 -2.39
CA ALA A 203 7.29 23.20 -1.76
C ALA A 203 6.98 22.87 -0.29
N ALA A 204 7.37 21.71 0.24
CA ALA A 204 7.15 21.32 1.63
C ALA A 204 8.21 21.97 2.53
N LYS A 205 7.77 22.94 3.34
CA LYS A 205 8.62 23.67 4.29
C LYS A 205 8.52 23.03 5.70
N GLY A 206 9.61 23.09 6.46
CA GLY A 206 9.67 22.57 7.82
C GLY A 206 9.81 21.05 7.92
N THR A 207 9.35 20.47 9.04
CA THR A 207 9.46 19.03 9.32
C THR A 207 8.53 18.26 8.38
N TYR A 208 9.12 17.41 7.51
CA TYR A 208 8.37 16.65 6.51
C TYR A 208 7.65 15.45 7.12
N ILE A 209 8.33 14.61 7.88
CA ILE A 209 7.70 13.50 8.61
C ILE A 209 7.41 13.97 10.02
N LYS A 210 6.12 14.10 10.37
CA LYS A 210 5.68 14.57 11.69
C LYS A 210 5.54 13.44 12.69
N SER A 211 4.96 12.32 12.28
CA SER A 211 4.80 11.14 13.13
C SER A 211 4.62 9.89 12.29
N ILE A 212 5.07 8.76 12.83
CA ILE A 212 4.95 7.44 12.23
C ILE A 212 4.29 6.53 13.26
N PHE A 213 3.29 5.78 12.84
CA PHE A 213 2.61 4.78 13.65
C PHE A 213 2.54 3.47 12.90
N ILE A 214 2.73 2.37 13.61
CA ILE A 214 2.52 1.02 13.11
C ILE A 214 1.45 0.33 13.95
N SER A 215 0.59 -0.45 13.31
CA SER A 215 -0.48 -1.19 13.99
C SER A 215 -0.81 -2.46 13.24
N SER A 216 -1.30 -3.47 13.93
CA SER A 216 -1.96 -4.60 13.29
C SER A 216 -3.47 -4.44 13.33
N THR A 217 -4.18 -5.20 12.51
CA THR A 217 -5.65 -5.18 12.48
C THR A 217 -6.21 -5.36 13.89
N MET A 218 -7.07 -4.43 14.33
CA MET A 218 -7.72 -4.38 15.64
C MET A 218 -6.77 -4.17 16.85
N SER A 219 -5.47 -3.97 16.65
CA SER A 219 -4.54 -3.64 17.73
C SER A 219 -4.44 -2.11 17.93
N PRO A 220 -4.01 -1.66 19.10
CA PRO A 220 -3.63 -0.26 19.26
C PRO A 220 -2.37 0.07 18.45
N SER A 221 -2.19 1.33 18.10
CA SER A 221 -1.05 1.81 17.34
C SER A 221 0.17 2.00 18.24
N ILE A 222 1.35 1.73 17.70
CA ILE A 222 2.65 1.94 18.34
C ILE A 222 3.33 3.11 17.62
N GLN A 223 3.76 4.11 18.37
CA GLN A 223 4.45 5.26 17.83
C GLN A 223 5.93 4.94 17.59
N ILE A 224 6.41 5.26 16.39
CA ILE A 224 7.82 5.12 16.02
C ILE A 224 8.50 6.49 16.14
N ASP A 225 9.71 6.53 16.68
CA ASP A 225 10.52 7.75 16.69
C ASP A 225 10.96 8.10 15.25
N ALA A 226 10.37 9.19 14.71
CA ALA A 226 10.68 9.65 13.37
C ALA A 226 12.15 10.04 13.19
N LYS A 227 12.84 10.48 14.26
CA LYS A 227 14.25 10.85 14.20
C LYS A 227 15.15 9.64 14.00
N SER A 228 14.82 8.52 14.65
CA SER A 228 15.60 7.27 14.55
C SER A 228 15.56 6.67 13.14
N VAL A 229 14.53 6.98 12.35
CA VAL A 229 14.36 6.43 10.99
C VAL A 229 14.88 7.37 9.90
N VAL A 230 14.81 8.68 10.13
CA VAL A 230 15.32 9.69 9.17
C VAL A 230 16.84 9.82 9.23
N ALA A 231 17.46 9.42 10.34
CA ALA A 231 18.91 9.46 10.55
C ALA A 231 19.66 8.21 9.99
N LEU A 232 18.94 7.19 9.56
CA LEU A 232 19.46 5.99 8.89
C LEU A 232 19.44 6.16 7.36
#